data_9f703d5953e2bd6e8cfd9a05b058d69a
#
_entry.id   9f703d5953e2bd6e8cfd9a05b058d69a
#
_cell.length_a   1.000
_cell.length_b   1.000
_cell.length_c   1.000
_cell.angle_alpha   90.00
_cell.angle_beta   90.00
_cell.angle_gamma   90.00
#
_symmetry.space_group_name_H-M   'P 1'
#
loop_
_entity.id
_entity.type
_entity.pdbx_description
1 polymer ?
#
loop_
_entity_poly.entity_id
_entity_poly.type
_entity_poly.pdbx_seq_one_letter_code
_entity_poly.pdbx_strand_id
1 'polypeptide(L)'
;GKHRSGTEGIAWVAADAEHLPFNPRVFDGVISGYLLRNVSNLDRTLEEQRRVLKPQKMWAALDTTPPARNLLQPFIRFHLQVIIPLLGRIITGESEAYHYLPDSTEGFLQADRLAARIQQAGFSGVGYVKRMLGTMAIHWGRKRAE
;
A
#
# COMPACT_ATOMS: atom_id res chain seq x y z
N GLY A 1 15.29 1.84 -10.78
CA GLY A 1 14.19 2.50 -11.51
C GLY A 1 14.66 3.26 -12.75
N LYS A 2 15.74 4.04 -12.66
CA LYS A 2 16.20 4.95 -13.73
C LYS A 2 16.65 4.26 -15.04
N HIS A 3 16.94 2.97 -15.02
CA HIS A 3 17.45 2.22 -16.19
C HIS A 3 16.40 1.34 -16.88
N ARG A 4 15.10 1.49 -16.53
CA ARG A 4 14.03 0.78 -17.25
C ARG A 4 13.57 1.60 -18.45
N SER A 5 13.43 0.95 -19.61
CA SER A 5 12.79 1.56 -20.78
C SER A 5 11.36 2.00 -20.43
N GLY A 6 10.90 3.13 -20.94
CA GLY A 6 9.58 3.69 -20.66
C GLY A 6 9.50 4.57 -19.42
N THR A 7 10.64 4.97 -18.82
CA THR A 7 10.67 5.95 -17.71
C THR A 7 11.01 7.36 -18.18
N GLU A 8 11.00 7.61 -19.47
CA GLU A 8 11.21 8.93 -20.06
C GLU A 8 10.12 9.89 -19.58
N GLY A 9 10.51 11.05 -19.08
CA GLY A 9 9.58 12.05 -18.52
C GLY A 9 9.21 11.82 -17.05
N ILE A 10 9.75 10.81 -16.37
CA ILE A 10 9.51 10.59 -14.93
C ILE A 10 10.60 11.31 -14.13
N ALA A 11 10.19 12.23 -13.25
CA ALA A 11 11.07 12.82 -12.25
C ALA A 11 11.19 11.90 -11.04
N TRP A 12 12.42 11.54 -10.68
CA TRP A 12 12.72 10.66 -9.54
C TRP A 12 13.18 11.50 -8.35
N VAL A 13 12.47 11.35 -7.22
CA VAL A 13 12.78 12.06 -5.97
C VAL A 13 12.92 11.04 -4.87
N ALA A 14 14.00 11.11 -4.10
CA ALA A 14 14.14 10.38 -2.84
C ALA A 14 13.58 11.26 -1.72
N ALA A 15 12.63 10.72 -0.96
CA ALA A 15 11.96 11.47 0.09
C ALA A 15 11.43 10.55 1.19
N ASP A 16 11.25 11.12 2.39
CA ASP A 16 10.48 10.52 3.45
C ASP A 16 8.99 10.68 3.15
N ALA A 17 8.23 9.58 3.23
CA ALA A 17 6.79 9.59 2.97
C ALA A 17 5.99 10.37 4.03
N GLU A 18 6.57 10.55 5.21
CA GLU A 18 6.00 11.33 6.33
C GLU A 18 6.31 12.84 6.20
N HIS A 19 7.23 13.22 5.28
CA HIS A 19 7.65 14.61 5.03
C HIS A 19 7.99 14.82 3.55
N LEU A 20 6.96 14.87 2.70
CA LEU A 20 7.15 15.00 1.25
C LEU A 20 7.69 16.37 0.86
N PRO A 21 8.77 16.46 0.05
CA PRO A 21 9.43 17.72 -0.33
C PRO A 21 8.68 18.45 -1.47
N PHE A 22 7.36 18.49 -1.40
CA PHE A 22 6.51 19.14 -2.39
C PHE A 22 5.61 20.18 -1.74
N ASN A 23 5.29 21.24 -2.49
CA ASN A 23 4.29 22.21 -2.05
C ASN A 23 2.90 21.55 -1.92
N PRO A 24 2.02 22.11 -1.08
CA PRO A 24 0.63 21.67 -1.02
C PRO A 24 -0.07 21.80 -2.37
N ARG A 25 -1.01 20.89 -2.67
CA ARG A 25 -1.92 20.99 -3.82
C ARG A 25 -1.25 21.06 -5.19
N VAL A 26 -0.19 20.25 -5.40
CA VAL A 26 0.53 20.23 -6.69
C VAL A 26 0.15 19.05 -7.57
N PHE A 27 -0.32 17.94 -7.02
CA PHE A 27 -0.58 16.73 -7.78
C PHE A 27 -2.04 16.53 -8.12
N ASP A 28 -2.32 16.05 -9.33
CA ASP A 28 -3.65 15.68 -9.81
C ASP A 28 -4.06 14.25 -9.42
N GLY A 29 -3.16 13.46 -8.89
CA GLY A 29 -3.39 12.13 -8.34
C GLY A 29 -2.22 11.70 -7.47
N VAL A 30 -2.49 10.86 -6.47
CA VAL A 30 -1.48 10.22 -5.65
C VAL A 30 -1.75 8.72 -5.64
N ILE A 31 -0.73 7.94 -5.98
CA ILE A 31 -0.80 6.48 -5.94
C ILE A 31 0.38 5.96 -5.12
N SER A 32 0.12 5.04 -4.22
CA SER A 32 1.17 4.33 -3.47
C SER A 32 1.00 2.82 -3.61
N GLY A 33 2.12 2.11 -3.68
CA GLY A 33 2.16 0.66 -3.70
C GLY A 33 3.10 0.12 -2.64
N TYR A 34 2.59 -0.75 -1.76
CA TYR A 34 3.35 -1.39 -0.67
C TYR A 34 4.07 -0.42 0.26
N LEU A 35 3.53 0.78 0.42
CA LEU A 35 4.11 1.85 1.24
C LEU A 35 3.56 1.84 2.66
N LEU A 36 2.22 1.78 2.80
CA LEU A 36 1.54 2.13 4.04
C LEU A 36 1.87 1.19 5.21
N ARG A 37 2.18 -0.06 4.93
CA ARG A 37 2.62 -1.04 5.94
C ARG A 37 4.06 -0.84 6.41
N ASN A 38 4.86 -0.07 5.67
CA ASN A 38 6.30 0.10 5.89
C ASN A 38 6.66 1.48 6.47
N VAL A 39 5.68 2.36 6.71
CA VAL A 39 5.90 3.66 7.32
C VAL A 39 5.80 3.59 8.85
N SER A 40 6.54 4.45 9.53
CA SER A 40 6.51 4.51 10.99
C SER A 40 5.24 5.15 11.50
N ASN A 41 4.73 6.18 10.80
CA ASN A 41 3.51 6.89 11.15
C ASN A 41 2.54 6.94 9.96
N LEU A 42 1.57 6.02 9.97
CA LEU A 42 0.56 5.91 8.93
C LEU A 42 -0.29 7.18 8.78
N ASP A 43 -0.73 7.76 9.90
CA ASP A 43 -1.61 8.93 9.88
C ASP A 43 -0.87 10.12 9.27
N ARG A 44 0.39 10.34 9.65
CA ARG A 44 1.23 11.39 9.08
C ARG A 44 1.46 11.19 7.59
N THR A 45 1.71 9.97 7.16
CA THR A 45 1.86 9.64 5.73
C THR A 45 0.59 9.95 4.94
N LEU A 46 -0.58 9.60 5.47
CA LEU A 46 -1.86 9.90 4.82
C LEU A 46 -2.13 11.41 4.75
N GLU A 47 -1.79 12.15 5.82
CA GLU A 47 -1.87 13.62 5.84
C GLU A 47 -0.97 14.26 4.78
N GLU A 48 0.29 13.83 4.65
CA GLU A 48 1.22 14.33 3.66
C GLU A 48 0.76 14.03 2.23
N GLN A 49 0.27 12.81 1.97
CA GLN A 49 -0.29 12.47 0.68
C GLN A 49 -1.54 13.33 0.36
N ARG A 50 -2.38 13.60 1.36
CA ARG A 50 -3.52 14.52 1.22
C ARG A 50 -3.07 15.96 1.02
N ARG A 51 -2.04 16.42 1.71
CA ARG A 51 -1.50 17.79 1.61
C ARG A 51 -1.07 18.11 0.20
N VAL A 52 -0.29 17.23 -0.42
CA VAL A 52 0.26 17.46 -1.77
C VAL A 52 -0.76 17.26 -2.89
N LEU A 53 -1.87 16.57 -2.63
CA LEU A 53 -2.94 16.33 -3.59
C LEU A 53 -3.83 17.59 -3.73
N LYS A 54 -4.19 17.96 -4.95
CA LYS A 54 -5.16 19.02 -5.22
C LYS A 54 -6.56 18.67 -4.69
N PRO A 55 -7.41 19.64 -4.35
CA PRO A 55 -8.81 19.40 -3.97
C PRO A 55 -9.55 18.56 -5.01
N GLN A 56 -10.46 17.71 -4.56
CA GLN A 56 -11.30 16.82 -5.38
C GLN A 56 -10.56 15.78 -6.22
N LYS A 57 -9.24 15.69 -6.12
CA LYS A 57 -8.44 14.70 -6.85
C LYS A 57 -8.39 13.36 -6.14
N MET A 58 -8.06 12.32 -6.91
CA MET A 58 -8.07 10.94 -6.46
C MET A 58 -6.76 10.54 -5.80
N TRP A 59 -6.92 9.79 -4.75
CA TRP A 59 -5.87 9.06 -4.05
C TRP A 59 -6.14 7.55 -4.14
N ALA A 60 -5.11 6.74 -4.31
CA ALA A 60 -5.23 5.30 -4.28
C ALA A 60 -3.99 4.65 -3.64
N ALA A 61 -4.20 3.53 -2.98
CA ALA A 61 -3.12 2.70 -2.44
C ALA A 61 -3.39 1.21 -2.67
N LEU A 62 -2.36 0.49 -3.07
CA LEU A 62 -2.31 -0.96 -3.07
C LEU A 62 -1.41 -1.41 -1.93
N ASP A 63 -1.93 -2.22 -1.02
CA ASP A 63 -1.13 -2.81 0.04
C ASP A 63 -1.63 -4.21 0.42
N THR A 64 -0.83 -4.93 1.21
CA THR A 64 -1.26 -6.19 1.79
C THR A 64 -2.28 -5.95 2.90
N THR A 65 -3.12 -6.91 3.15
CA THR A 65 -4.07 -6.89 4.27
C THR A 65 -4.18 -8.30 4.85
N PRO A 66 -4.28 -8.46 6.16
CA PRO A 66 -4.53 -9.76 6.73
C PRO A 66 -5.81 -10.36 6.16
N PRO A 67 -5.80 -11.62 5.72
CA PRO A 67 -7.01 -12.27 5.24
C PRO A 67 -8.07 -12.32 6.35
N ALA A 68 -9.34 -12.19 5.98
CA ALA A 68 -10.42 -12.36 6.95
C ALA A 68 -10.32 -13.75 7.62
N ARG A 69 -10.59 -13.80 8.91
CA ARG A 69 -10.66 -15.07 9.66
C ARG A 69 -11.81 -15.91 9.10
N ASN A 70 -11.49 -16.84 8.22
CA ASN A 70 -12.42 -17.82 7.64
C ASN A 70 -11.81 -19.22 7.71
N LEU A 71 -12.62 -20.24 7.43
CA LEU A 71 -12.19 -21.64 7.42
C LEU A 71 -11.02 -21.93 6.45
N LEU A 72 -10.78 -21.06 5.45
CA LEU A 72 -9.68 -21.19 4.50
C LEU A 72 -8.36 -20.57 5.00
N GLN A 73 -8.37 -19.88 6.14
CA GLN A 73 -7.18 -19.22 6.69
C GLN A 73 -5.97 -20.18 6.86
N PRO A 74 -6.11 -21.42 7.38
CA PRO A 74 -4.97 -22.33 7.50
C PRO A 74 -4.39 -22.72 6.13
N PHE A 75 -5.23 -22.87 5.12
CA PHE A 75 -4.77 -23.17 3.74
C PHE A 75 -4.06 -21.99 3.11
N ILE A 76 -4.57 -20.78 3.31
CA ILE A 76 -3.95 -19.53 2.83
C ILE A 76 -2.59 -19.33 3.52
N ARG A 77 -2.49 -19.53 4.84
CA ARG A 77 -1.23 -19.49 5.58
C ARG A 77 -0.24 -20.53 5.07
N PHE A 78 -0.66 -21.77 4.91
CA PHE A 78 0.18 -22.82 4.36
C PHE A 78 0.72 -22.45 2.97
N HIS A 79 -0.14 -21.93 2.10
CA HIS A 79 0.27 -21.48 0.76
C HIS A 79 1.31 -20.35 0.82
N LEU A 80 1.06 -19.32 1.64
CA LEU A 80 1.94 -18.15 1.77
C LEU A 80 3.27 -18.48 2.48
N GLN A 81 3.24 -19.34 3.50
CA GLN A 81 4.39 -19.63 4.35
C GLN A 81 5.23 -20.80 3.85
N VAL A 82 4.65 -21.70 3.05
CA VAL A 82 5.35 -22.92 2.60
C VAL A 82 5.50 -22.93 1.07
N ILE A 83 4.43 -22.78 0.33
CA ILE A 83 4.47 -22.96 -1.13
C ILE A 83 5.18 -21.79 -1.82
N ILE A 84 4.91 -20.56 -1.44
CA ILE A 84 5.56 -19.39 -2.08
C ILE A 84 7.07 -19.35 -1.79
N PRO A 85 7.57 -19.52 -0.54
CA PRO A 85 9.00 -19.58 -0.28
C PRO A 85 9.68 -20.77 -0.98
N LEU A 86 9.01 -21.93 -1.05
CA LEU A 86 9.56 -23.11 -1.72
C LEU A 86 9.71 -22.87 -3.23
N LEU A 87 8.70 -22.30 -3.88
CA LEU A 87 8.76 -21.91 -5.29
C LEU A 87 9.79 -20.81 -5.53
N GLY A 88 9.86 -19.81 -4.64
CA GLY A 88 10.85 -18.75 -4.68
C GLY A 88 12.27 -19.32 -4.64
N ARG A 89 12.55 -20.27 -3.74
CA ARG A 89 13.84 -20.95 -3.62
C ARG A 89 14.21 -21.74 -4.86
N ILE A 90 13.23 -22.39 -5.50
CA ILE A 90 13.44 -23.17 -6.74
C ILE A 90 13.72 -22.26 -7.93
N ILE A 91 13.05 -21.10 -8.03
CA ILE A 91 13.09 -20.23 -9.21
C ILE A 91 14.22 -19.20 -9.13
N THR A 92 14.48 -18.61 -7.96
CA THR A 92 15.41 -17.49 -7.82
C THR A 92 16.72 -17.82 -7.10
N GLY A 93 16.79 -18.95 -6.40
CA GLY A 93 17.96 -19.32 -5.58
C GLY A 93 18.16 -18.46 -4.32
N GLU A 94 17.38 -17.40 -4.12
CA GLU A 94 17.47 -16.49 -2.96
C GLU A 94 16.32 -16.73 -1.98
N SER A 95 16.64 -17.15 -0.76
CA SER A 95 15.65 -17.43 0.29
C SER A 95 15.33 -16.20 1.17
N GLU A 96 16.23 -15.23 1.29
CA GLU A 96 16.09 -14.12 2.25
C GLU A 96 15.01 -13.12 1.89
N ALA A 97 14.81 -12.83 0.60
CA ALA A 97 13.82 -11.85 0.14
C ALA A 97 12.36 -12.24 0.44
N TYR A 98 12.09 -13.52 0.67
CA TYR A 98 10.73 -14.03 0.86
C TYR A 98 10.36 -14.29 2.33
N HIS A 99 11.33 -14.31 3.25
CA HIS A 99 11.07 -14.45 4.69
C HIS A 99 10.45 -13.21 5.33
N TYR A 100 10.68 -12.02 4.74
CA TYR A 100 10.15 -10.74 5.25
C TYR A 100 8.66 -10.53 4.97
N LEU A 101 8.11 -11.14 3.94
CA LEU A 101 6.73 -10.89 3.48
C LEU A 101 5.63 -11.34 4.47
N PRO A 102 5.72 -12.49 5.17
CA PRO A 102 4.68 -12.91 6.10
C PRO A 102 4.52 -11.98 7.30
N ASP A 103 5.63 -11.56 7.92
CA ASP A 103 5.61 -10.80 9.18
C ASP A 103 5.02 -9.39 9.01
N SER A 104 5.36 -8.70 7.93
CA SER A 104 4.85 -7.36 7.64
C SER A 104 3.36 -7.35 7.26
N THR A 105 2.83 -8.46 6.74
CA THR A 105 1.42 -8.59 6.36
C THR A 105 0.53 -8.92 7.54
N GLU A 106 0.97 -9.79 8.46
CA GLU A 106 0.17 -10.19 9.63
C GLU A 106 0.04 -9.06 10.66
N GLY A 107 1.04 -8.17 10.74
CA GLY A 107 1.03 -7.00 11.63
C GLY A 107 0.28 -5.79 11.10
N PHE A 108 -0.11 -5.76 9.83
CA PHE A 108 -0.75 -4.59 9.24
C PHE A 108 -2.28 -4.59 9.44
N LEU A 109 -2.90 -3.44 9.16
CA LEU A 109 -4.33 -3.24 9.36
C LEU A 109 -5.19 -4.08 8.39
N GLN A 110 -6.33 -4.54 8.88
CA GLN A 110 -7.38 -5.07 8.01
C GLN A 110 -7.91 -3.97 7.07
N ALA A 111 -8.39 -4.35 5.90
CA ALA A 111 -8.78 -3.40 4.85
C ALA A 111 -9.88 -2.42 5.29
N ASP A 112 -10.83 -2.86 6.10
CA ASP A 112 -11.89 -2.01 6.67
C ASP A 112 -11.33 -0.99 7.67
N ARG A 113 -10.38 -1.40 8.52
CA ARG A 113 -9.71 -0.51 9.47
C ARG A 113 -8.83 0.52 8.77
N LEU A 114 -8.13 0.10 7.71
CA LEU A 114 -7.36 1.03 6.89
C LEU A 114 -8.29 2.03 6.18
N ALA A 115 -9.42 1.60 5.64
CA ALA A 115 -10.42 2.50 5.04
C ALA A 115 -10.93 3.54 6.05
N ALA A 116 -11.19 3.14 7.30
CA ALA A 116 -11.58 4.07 8.36
C ALA A 116 -10.49 5.09 8.66
N ARG A 117 -9.20 4.70 8.70
CA ARG A 117 -8.08 5.62 8.90
C ARG A 117 -7.95 6.62 7.74
N ILE A 118 -8.11 6.16 6.50
CA ILE A 118 -8.10 7.03 5.31
C ILE A 118 -9.23 8.06 5.39
N GLN A 119 -10.42 7.64 5.84
CA GLN A 119 -11.54 8.56 6.04
C GLN A 119 -11.26 9.60 7.15
N GLN A 120 -10.66 9.18 8.27
CA GLN A 120 -10.23 10.06 9.37
C GLN A 120 -9.16 11.06 8.92
N ALA A 121 -8.26 10.67 8.02
CA ALA A 121 -7.27 11.55 7.42
C ALA A 121 -7.86 12.61 6.47
N GLY A 122 -9.20 12.66 6.31
CA GLY A 122 -9.89 13.71 5.56
C GLY A 122 -10.18 13.39 4.10
N PHE A 123 -10.08 12.13 3.70
CA PHE A 123 -10.58 11.69 2.39
C PHE A 123 -12.08 11.42 2.43
N SER A 124 -12.75 11.59 1.29
CA SER A 124 -14.18 11.29 1.08
C SER A 124 -14.36 10.23 0.00
N GLY A 125 -15.51 9.59 -0.05
CA GLY A 125 -15.79 8.53 -1.01
C GLY A 125 -14.81 7.36 -0.88
N VAL A 126 -14.36 7.09 0.35
CA VAL A 126 -13.40 6.03 0.63
C VAL A 126 -14.02 4.67 0.38
N GLY A 127 -13.32 3.85 -0.39
CA GLY A 127 -13.70 2.48 -0.64
C GLY A 127 -12.48 1.59 -0.78
N TYR A 128 -12.72 0.29 -0.83
CA TYR A 128 -11.65 -0.67 -1.10
C TYR A 128 -12.19 -1.92 -1.79
N VAL A 129 -11.30 -2.64 -2.43
CA VAL A 129 -11.55 -3.97 -3.00
C VAL A 129 -10.43 -4.92 -2.61
N LYS A 130 -10.78 -6.10 -2.12
CA LYS A 130 -9.80 -7.16 -1.81
C LYS A 130 -9.46 -7.95 -3.06
N ARG A 131 -8.20 -8.37 -3.18
CA ARG A 131 -7.64 -9.19 -4.25
C ARG A 131 -6.80 -10.32 -3.66
N MET A 132 -6.37 -11.25 -4.48
CA MET A 132 -5.47 -12.35 -4.09
C MET A 132 -6.00 -13.10 -2.85
N LEU A 133 -7.22 -13.63 -2.91
CA LEU A 133 -7.88 -14.35 -1.80
C LEU A 133 -7.98 -13.53 -0.51
N GLY A 134 -7.99 -12.19 -0.62
CA GLY A 134 -8.11 -11.30 0.54
C GLY A 134 -6.79 -10.94 1.20
N THR A 135 -5.65 -11.27 0.60
CA THR A 135 -4.31 -10.93 1.13
C THR A 135 -3.79 -9.58 0.66
N MET A 136 -4.47 -8.96 -0.31
CA MET A 136 -4.19 -7.64 -0.83
C MET A 136 -5.47 -6.82 -0.90
N ALA A 137 -5.33 -5.50 -0.77
CA ALA A 137 -6.45 -4.57 -0.94
C ALA A 137 -6.00 -3.33 -1.73
N ILE A 138 -6.88 -2.88 -2.63
CA ILE A 138 -6.75 -1.58 -3.28
C ILE A 138 -7.75 -0.67 -2.58
N HIS A 139 -7.25 0.42 -1.99
CA HIS A 139 -8.05 1.47 -1.38
C HIS A 139 -8.06 2.69 -2.29
N TRP A 140 -9.13 3.46 -2.24
CA TRP A 140 -9.22 4.75 -2.92
C TRP A 140 -10.00 5.75 -2.08
N GLY A 141 -9.80 7.00 -2.38
CA GLY A 141 -10.52 8.11 -1.78
C GLY A 141 -10.31 9.37 -2.60
N ARG A 142 -11.07 10.40 -2.29
CA ARG A 142 -10.98 11.71 -2.92
C ARG A 142 -10.69 12.77 -1.85
N LYS A 143 -9.75 13.66 -2.10
CA LYS A 143 -9.56 14.82 -1.22
C LYS A 143 -10.82 15.69 -1.25
N ARG A 144 -11.31 16.08 -0.07
CA ARG A 144 -12.46 16.99 0.04
C ARG A 144 -12.15 18.33 -0.64
N ALA A 145 -13.20 19.01 -1.11
CA ALA A 145 -13.10 20.39 -1.52
C ALA A 145 -12.89 21.24 -0.26
N GLU A 146 -11.71 21.79 -0.09
CA GLU A 146 -11.36 22.81 0.90
C GLU A 146 -10.98 24.09 0.20
#